data_b5687b2ee78cc3af69cf94c0030540de
#
_entry.id   b5687b2ee78cc3af69cf94c0030540de
#
_cell.length_a   1.000
_cell.length_b   1.000
_cell.length_c   1.000
_cell.angle_alpha   90.00
_cell.angle_beta   90.00
_cell.angle_gamma   90.00
#
_symmetry.space_group_name_H-M   'P 1'
#
loop_
_entity.id
_entity.type
_entity.pdbx_description
1 polymer ?
#
loop_
_entity_poly.entity_id
_entity_poly.type
_entity_poly.pdbx_seq_one_letter_code
_entity_poly.pdbx_strand_id
1 'polypeptide(L)'
;MYKFYFILISLLWFQHDSVQRGYSVELTQNDISNALEIHNKARIEVGLNIIEWSDDLSNEAQKWANNLAQKNKIYHSSNESRLNQGENLYYSFSSQNGKPIFSKSPAKEASLAWYNEIIDYKYSVYGSKLNESVMIGHYTQMVWKSTTKVGIALARSSDGKEYIVARYSPPGNFMGEYPY
;
A
#
# COMPACT_ATOMS: atom_id res chain seq x y z
N MET A 1 17.47 -48.31 -54.69
CA MET A 1 17.35 -48.43 -53.26
C MET A 1 17.40 -46.99 -52.67
N TYR A 2 16.25 -46.32 -52.53
CA TYR A 2 16.16 -44.94 -52.08
C TYR A 2 15.92 -44.97 -50.57
N LYS A 3 16.85 -44.36 -49.74
CA LYS A 3 16.69 -44.20 -48.31
C LYS A 3 15.95 -42.87 -48.04
N PHE A 4 14.72 -42.99 -47.50
CA PHE A 4 13.99 -41.84 -46.97
C PHE A 4 14.50 -41.53 -45.57
N TYR A 5 15.05 -40.34 -45.36
CA TYR A 5 15.33 -39.80 -44.03
C TYR A 5 14.09 -39.05 -43.52
N PHE A 6 13.48 -39.56 -42.46
CA PHE A 6 12.46 -38.83 -41.71
C PHE A 6 13.15 -37.83 -40.79
N ILE A 7 12.97 -36.54 -41.07
CA ILE A 7 13.36 -35.48 -40.16
C ILE A 7 12.23 -35.31 -39.16
N LEU A 8 12.44 -35.74 -37.91
CA LEU A 8 11.55 -35.43 -36.79
C LEU A 8 11.78 -33.95 -36.40
N ILE A 9 10.86 -33.09 -36.77
CA ILE A 9 10.80 -31.72 -36.24
C ILE A 9 10.10 -31.80 -34.88
N SER A 10 10.88 -31.77 -33.81
CA SER A 10 10.36 -31.58 -32.46
C SER A 10 9.87 -30.13 -32.32
N LEU A 11 8.55 -29.95 -32.38
CA LEU A 11 7.89 -28.71 -31.98
C LEU A 11 8.08 -28.53 -30.45
N LEU A 12 9.11 -27.77 -30.05
CA LEU A 12 9.24 -27.23 -28.73
C LEU A 12 8.11 -26.21 -28.54
N TRP A 13 7.07 -26.64 -27.86
CA TRP A 13 6.09 -25.73 -27.28
C TRP A 13 6.78 -24.90 -26.17
N PHE A 14 7.22 -23.70 -26.51
CA PHE A 14 7.50 -22.70 -25.47
C PHE A 14 6.16 -22.35 -24.85
N GLN A 15 5.85 -22.95 -23.69
CA GLN A 15 4.90 -22.37 -22.77
C GLN A 15 5.45 -21.01 -22.37
N HIS A 16 4.92 -19.96 -22.97
CA HIS A 16 5.07 -18.61 -22.47
C HIS A 16 4.26 -18.58 -21.16
N ASP A 17 4.92 -18.90 -20.04
CA ASP A 17 4.44 -18.47 -18.75
C ASP A 17 4.38 -16.94 -18.84
N SER A 18 3.18 -16.43 -19.07
CA SER A 18 2.89 -15.01 -18.91
C SER A 18 3.06 -14.69 -17.43
N VAL A 19 4.29 -14.41 -17.01
CA VAL A 19 4.58 -13.88 -15.67
C VAL A 19 3.71 -12.64 -15.53
N GLN A 20 2.67 -12.76 -14.74
CA GLN A 20 1.81 -11.64 -14.38
C GLN A 20 2.69 -10.62 -13.65
N ARG A 21 3.15 -9.61 -14.37
CA ARG A 21 4.01 -8.57 -13.82
C ARG A 21 3.12 -7.42 -13.38
N GLY A 22 3.09 -7.17 -12.08
CA GLY A 22 2.62 -5.91 -11.57
C GLY A 22 3.56 -4.78 -12.02
N TYR A 23 3.03 -3.57 -12.18
CA TYR A 23 3.79 -2.40 -12.61
C TYR A 23 3.52 -1.21 -11.70
N SER A 24 4.55 -0.38 -11.52
CA SER A 24 4.45 0.88 -10.80
C SER A 24 3.58 1.88 -11.57
N VAL A 25 2.85 2.68 -10.81
CA VAL A 25 2.03 3.78 -11.34
C VAL A 25 2.39 5.03 -10.57
N GLU A 26 2.76 6.09 -11.29
CA GLU A 26 3.07 7.36 -10.68
C GLU A 26 1.78 8.03 -10.18
N LEU A 27 1.81 8.50 -8.93
CA LEU A 27 0.74 9.30 -8.35
C LEU A 27 0.81 10.72 -8.91
N THR A 28 -0.35 11.31 -9.20
CA THR A 28 -0.38 12.73 -9.58
C THR A 28 -0.06 13.61 -8.39
N GLN A 29 0.54 14.78 -8.63
CA GLN A 29 0.84 15.75 -7.57
C GLN A 29 -0.42 16.16 -6.78
N ASN A 30 -1.56 16.23 -7.46
CA ASN A 30 -2.85 16.52 -6.82
C ASN A 30 -3.29 15.37 -5.88
N ASP A 31 -3.06 14.12 -6.26
CA ASP A 31 -3.41 12.97 -5.40
C ASP A 31 -2.49 12.91 -4.16
N ILE A 32 -1.20 13.16 -4.34
CA ILE A 32 -0.22 13.30 -3.26
C ILE A 32 -0.65 14.41 -2.27
N SER A 33 -0.99 15.58 -2.78
CA SER A 33 -1.42 16.72 -1.95
C SER A 33 -2.70 16.39 -1.17
N ASN A 34 -3.69 15.77 -1.80
CA ASN A 34 -4.92 15.37 -1.14
C ASN A 34 -4.68 14.31 -0.05
N ALA A 35 -3.82 13.33 -0.32
CA ALA A 35 -3.48 12.31 0.67
C ALA A 35 -2.78 12.91 1.89
N LEU A 36 -1.82 13.82 1.67
CA LEU A 36 -1.12 14.53 2.73
C LEU A 36 -2.07 15.44 3.55
N GLU A 37 -3.01 16.11 2.89
CA GLU A 37 -4.04 16.93 3.55
C GLU A 37 -4.90 16.10 4.52
N ILE A 38 -5.31 14.89 4.13
CA ILE A 38 -6.09 13.99 4.98
C ILE A 38 -5.29 13.57 6.22
N HIS A 39 -4.00 13.22 6.04
CA HIS A 39 -3.11 12.91 7.16
C HIS A 39 -2.98 14.10 8.11
N ASN A 40 -2.76 15.29 7.58
CA ASN A 40 -2.57 16.50 8.36
C ASN A 40 -3.86 16.95 9.05
N LYS A 41 -5.02 16.78 8.41
CA LYS A 41 -6.33 16.98 9.05
C LYS A 41 -6.47 16.06 10.26
N ALA A 42 -6.24 14.75 10.13
CA ALA A 42 -6.33 13.80 11.23
C ALA A 42 -5.44 14.20 12.42
N ARG A 43 -4.23 14.69 12.15
CA ARG A 43 -3.26 15.09 13.16
C ARG A 43 -3.68 16.38 13.88
N ILE A 44 -4.15 17.38 13.12
CA ILE A 44 -4.62 18.65 13.70
C ILE A 44 -5.81 18.43 14.61
N GLU A 45 -6.74 17.55 14.24
CA GLU A 45 -7.93 17.21 15.04
C GLU A 45 -7.59 16.65 16.44
N VAL A 46 -6.41 16.05 16.59
CA VAL A 46 -5.92 15.52 17.87
C VAL A 46 -4.79 16.36 18.47
N GLY A 47 -4.56 17.58 17.96
CA GLY A 47 -3.59 18.53 18.52
C GLY A 47 -2.12 18.24 18.19
N LEU A 48 -1.84 17.45 17.17
CA LEU A 48 -0.48 17.12 16.73
C LEU A 48 0.02 18.07 15.64
N ASN A 49 1.35 18.18 15.53
CA ASN A 49 2.00 18.84 14.40
C ASN A 49 1.74 18.06 13.10
N ILE A 50 1.69 18.78 12.00
CA ILE A 50 1.59 18.20 10.65
C ILE A 50 2.81 17.32 10.34
N ILE A 51 2.63 16.37 9.43
CA ILE A 51 3.72 15.58 8.84
C ILE A 51 4.04 16.06 7.44
N GLU A 52 5.26 15.76 6.99
CA GLU A 52 5.77 16.14 5.67
C GLU A 52 5.81 14.96 4.71
N TRP A 53 5.71 15.26 3.43
CA TRP A 53 5.97 14.28 2.38
C TRP A 53 7.46 13.95 2.30
N SER A 54 7.77 12.67 2.01
CA SER A 54 9.13 12.20 1.80
C SER A 54 9.20 11.33 0.55
N ASP A 55 9.97 11.77 -0.43
CA ASP A 55 10.22 11.01 -1.66
C ASP A 55 10.99 9.72 -1.36
N ASP A 56 11.89 9.73 -0.39
CA ASP A 56 12.62 8.51 0.04
C ASP A 56 11.64 7.45 0.56
N LEU A 57 10.68 7.85 1.42
CA LEU A 57 9.65 6.94 1.90
C LEU A 57 8.71 6.48 0.79
N SER A 58 8.39 7.36 -0.15
CA SER A 58 7.60 7.00 -1.34
C SER A 58 8.32 5.97 -2.21
N ASN A 59 9.62 6.13 -2.42
CA ASN A 59 10.45 5.16 -3.15
C ASN A 59 10.48 3.79 -2.45
N GLU A 60 10.59 3.76 -1.11
CA GLU A 60 10.52 2.49 -0.36
C GLU A 60 9.11 1.88 -0.40
N ALA A 61 8.06 2.71 -0.31
CA ALA A 61 6.68 2.28 -0.51
C ALA A 61 6.47 1.66 -1.90
N GLN A 62 7.07 2.26 -2.95
CA GLN A 62 6.95 1.79 -4.33
C GLN A 62 7.55 0.39 -4.51
N LYS A 63 8.70 0.11 -3.89
CA LYS A 63 9.31 -1.22 -3.93
C LYS A 63 8.36 -2.28 -3.38
N TRP A 64 7.68 -1.96 -2.27
CA TRP A 64 6.74 -2.90 -1.66
C TRP A 64 5.44 -3.01 -2.44
N ALA A 65 4.88 -1.90 -2.93
CA ALA A 65 3.70 -1.91 -3.80
C ALA A 65 3.91 -2.79 -5.05
N ASN A 66 5.08 -2.67 -5.69
CA ASN A 66 5.46 -3.52 -6.83
C ASN A 66 5.50 -5.01 -6.46
N ASN A 67 6.05 -5.35 -5.29
CA ASN A 67 6.08 -6.73 -4.81
C ASN A 67 4.66 -7.29 -4.57
N LEU A 68 3.75 -6.50 -3.95
CA LEU A 68 2.36 -6.87 -3.73
C LEU A 68 1.62 -7.10 -5.06
N ALA A 69 1.78 -6.18 -6.01
CA ALA A 69 1.17 -6.26 -7.33
C ALA A 69 1.70 -7.46 -8.15
N GLN A 70 3.01 -7.74 -8.07
CA GLN A 70 3.61 -8.90 -8.73
C GLN A 70 3.13 -10.22 -8.13
N LYS A 71 2.99 -10.27 -6.81
CA LYS A 71 2.49 -11.44 -6.07
C LYS A 71 0.96 -11.56 -6.09
N ASN A 72 0.29 -10.51 -6.54
CA ASN A 72 -1.18 -10.39 -6.54
C ASN A 72 -1.78 -10.69 -5.16
N LYS A 73 -1.14 -10.20 -4.09
CA LYS A 73 -1.52 -10.49 -2.71
C LYS A 73 -1.17 -9.31 -1.80
N ILE A 74 -2.10 -8.97 -0.88
CA ILE A 74 -1.86 -7.95 0.14
C ILE A 74 -1.34 -8.58 1.44
N TYR A 75 -0.19 -8.10 1.92
CA TYR A 75 0.42 -8.48 3.21
C TYR A 75 1.50 -7.48 3.58
N HIS A 76 1.75 -7.33 4.89
CA HIS A 76 2.80 -6.44 5.38
C HIS A 76 4.21 -6.94 5.01
N SER A 77 5.10 -5.98 4.74
CA SER A 77 6.53 -6.29 4.61
C SER A 77 7.11 -6.72 5.96
N SER A 78 8.21 -7.48 5.94
CA SER A 78 8.86 -7.87 7.18
C SER A 78 9.48 -6.66 7.91
N ASN A 79 9.63 -6.75 9.23
CA ASN A 79 10.23 -5.66 10.02
C ASN A 79 11.67 -5.36 9.56
N GLU A 80 12.43 -6.39 9.20
CA GLU A 80 13.81 -6.26 8.70
C GLU A 80 13.87 -5.48 7.40
N SER A 81 12.87 -5.66 6.51
CA SER A 81 12.80 -4.97 5.21
C SER A 81 12.28 -3.54 5.32
N ARG A 82 11.63 -3.17 6.43
CA ARG A 82 11.06 -1.82 6.64
C ARG A 82 12.03 -0.81 7.24
N LEU A 83 13.20 -1.24 7.73
CA LEU A 83 14.26 -0.35 8.24
C LEU A 83 13.73 0.71 9.24
N ASN A 84 12.99 0.29 10.26
CA ASN A 84 12.35 1.17 11.23
C ASN A 84 11.33 2.17 10.65
N GLN A 85 10.55 1.72 9.67
CA GLN A 85 9.43 2.48 9.12
C GLN A 85 8.09 1.85 9.53
N GLY A 86 7.08 2.69 9.74
CA GLY A 86 5.68 2.26 9.79
C GLY A 86 5.15 1.95 8.39
N GLU A 87 4.04 1.22 8.31
CA GLU A 87 3.45 0.82 7.04
C GLU A 87 1.92 0.77 7.15
N ASN A 88 1.23 1.45 6.24
CA ASN A 88 -0.19 1.23 5.98
C ASN A 88 -0.36 0.64 4.58
N LEU A 89 -1.31 -0.27 4.45
CA LEU A 89 -1.64 -0.93 3.18
C LEU A 89 -3.10 -0.68 2.82
N TYR A 90 -3.35 -0.48 1.53
CA TYR A 90 -4.69 -0.42 0.98
C TYR A 90 -4.75 -1.20 -0.33
N TYR A 91 -5.88 -1.80 -0.59
CA TYR A 91 -6.13 -2.59 -1.78
C TYR A 91 -7.50 -2.21 -2.35
N SER A 92 -7.55 -2.03 -3.66
CA SER A 92 -8.81 -1.84 -4.37
C SER A 92 -8.86 -2.64 -5.67
N PHE A 93 -10.08 -2.96 -6.06
CA PHE A 93 -10.39 -3.54 -7.36
C PHE A 93 -11.78 -3.12 -7.78
N SER A 94 -11.90 -2.57 -8.97
CA SER A 94 -13.18 -2.27 -9.60
C SER A 94 -13.14 -2.68 -11.08
N SER A 95 -14.25 -3.13 -11.60
CA SER A 95 -14.35 -3.48 -13.03
C SER A 95 -15.73 -3.16 -13.59
N GLN A 96 -15.77 -2.85 -14.88
CA GLN A 96 -16.99 -2.66 -15.65
C GLN A 96 -16.87 -3.43 -16.97
N ASN A 97 -17.87 -4.25 -17.28
CA ASN A 97 -17.87 -5.10 -18.47
C ASN A 97 -16.60 -5.96 -18.59
N GLY A 98 -16.08 -6.50 -17.46
CA GLY A 98 -14.88 -7.32 -17.42
C GLY A 98 -13.55 -6.57 -17.62
N LYS A 99 -13.57 -5.24 -17.68
CA LYS A 99 -12.36 -4.41 -17.78
C LYS A 99 -12.10 -3.70 -16.47
N PRO A 100 -10.85 -3.65 -15.97
CA PRO A 100 -10.50 -2.90 -14.78
C PRO A 100 -10.84 -1.41 -14.91
N ILE A 101 -11.35 -0.83 -13.83
CA ILE A 101 -11.52 0.61 -13.67
C ILE A 101 -10.59 1.05 -12.55
N PHE A 102 -9.77 2.05 -12.84
CA PHE A 102 -8.80 2.56 -11.88
C PHE A 102 -9.29 3.85 -11.25
N SER A 103 -8.97 4.04 -9.96
CA SER A 103 -9.20 5.30 -9.27
C SER A 103 -8.39 6.42 -9.93
N LYS A 104 -8.97 7.63 -9.92
CA LYS A 104 -8.28 8.87 -10.32
C LYS A 104 -7.48 9.48 -9.15
N SER A 105 -7.75 9.04 -7.93
CA SER A 105 -7.14 9.55 -6.70
C SER A 105 -6.91 8.41 -5.69
N PRO A 106 -6.11 7.39 -6.05
CA PRO A 106 -5.96 6.18 -5.25
C PRO A 106 -5.29 6.44 -3.89
N ALA A 107 -4.33 7.36 -3.80
CA ALA A 107 -3.68 7.71 -2.54
C ALA A 107 -4.63 8.47 -1.60
N LYS A 108 -5.47 9.36 -2.15
CA LYS A 108 -6.55 10.01 -1.40
C LYS A 108 -7.55 9.00 -0.84
N GLU A 109 -8.01 8.06 -1.67
CA GLU A 109 -8.99 7.04 -1.27
C GLU A 109 -8.43 6.14 -0.16
N ALA A 110 -7.17 5.70 -0.30
CA ALA A 110 -6.48 4.94 0.74
C ALA A 110 -6.38 5.73 2.06
N SER A 111 -5.97 7.00 1.97
CA SER A 111 -5.85 7.87 3.15
C SER A 111 -7.19 8.11 3.84
N LEU A 112 -8.28 8.26 3.08
CA LEU A 112 -9.63 8.36 3.64
C LEU A 112 -10.07 7.05 4.31
N ALA A 113 -9.78 5.90 3.71
CA ALA A 113 -10.11 4.60 4.30
C ALA A 113 -9.38 4.41 5.64
N TRP A 114 -8.10 4.76 5.72
CA TRP A 114 -7.32 4.72 6.96
C TRP A 114 -7.82 5.72 8.01
N TYR A 115 -8.16 6.95 7.59
CA TYR A 115 -8.72 7.96 8.47
C TYR A 115 -10.08 7.52 9.06
N ASN A 116 -10.94 6.89 8.27
CA ASN A 116 -12.28 6.48 8.69
C ASN A 116 -12.30 5.41 9.79
N GLU A 117 -11.17 4.76 10.10
CA GLU A 117 -11.05 3.89 11.26
C GLU A 117 -11.25 4.67 12.59
N ILE A 118 -11.18 6.01 12.57
CA ILE A 118 -11.52 6.87 13.73
C ILE A 118 -12.94 6.61 14.24
N ILE A 119 -13.86 6.18 13.37
CA ILE A 119 -15.26 5.94 13.73
C ILE A 119 -15.38 4.88 14.83
N ASP A 120 -14.53 3.86 14.74
CA ASP A 120 -14.53 2.73 15.69
C ASP A 120 -13.44 2.87 16.76
N TYR A 121 -12.53 3.84 16.60
CA TYR A 121 -11.41 4.03 17.51
C TYR A 121 -11.85 4.59 18.88
N LYS A 122 -11.45 3.91 19.94
CA LYS A 122 -11.56 4.40 21.31
C LYS A 122 -10.18 4.75 21.84
N TYR A 123 -9.99 6.00 22.24
CA TYR A 123 -8.70 6.50 22.72
C TYR A 123 -8.15 5.63 23.86
N SER A 124 -7.01 5.03 23.61
CA SER A 124 -6.31 4.13 24.52
C SER A 124 -4.90 3.85 24.00
N VAL A 125 -4.09 3.19 24.82
CA VAL A 125 -2.82 2.65 24.37
C VAL A 125 -3.03 1.66 23.23
N TYR A 126 -2.11 1.64 22.25
CA TYR A 126 -2.14 0.68 21.15
C TYR A 126 -2.04 -0.76 21.69
N GLY A 127 -2.87 -1.65 21.15
CA GLY A 127 -3.00 -3.02 21.66
C GLY A 127 -3.93 -3.18 22.87
N SER A 128 -4.66 -2.13 23.27
CA SER A 128 -5.68 -2.20 24.32
C SER A 128 -6.85 -3.09 23.90
N LYS A 129 -7.42 -3.83 24.87
CA LYS A 129 -8.66 -4.59 24.68
C LYS A 129 -9.86 -3.77 24.22
N LEU A 130 -9.85 -2.45 24.45
CA LEU A 130 -10.91 -1.55 24.00
C LEU A 130 -11.07 -1.53 22.46
N ASN A 131 -10.01 -1.84 21.73
CA ASN A 131 -9.96 -1.81 20.27
C ASN A 131 -9.62 -3.18 19.65
N GLU A 132 -9.62 -4.29 20.42
CA GLU A 132 -9.16 -5.59 19.94
C GLU A 132 -10.02 -6.20 18.81
N SER A 133 -11.29 -5.81 18.73
CA SER A 133 -12.25 -6.33 17.74
C SER A 133 -12.45 -5.43 16.53
N VAL A 134 -11.72 -4.31 16.45
CA VAL A 134 -11.85 -3.33 15.37
C VAL A 134 -10.50 -3.02 14.73
N MET A 135 -10.53 -2.67 13.44
CA MET A 135 -9.33 -2.24 12.74
C MET A 135 -9.11 -0.75 13.00
N ILE A 136 -8.00 -0.43 13.66
CA ILE A 136 -7.64 0.95 14.01
C ILE A 136 -6.16 1.26 13.73
N GLY A 137 -5.42 0.27 13.28
CA GLY A 137 -3.97 0.37 13.14
C GLY A 137 -3.52 1.38 12.09
N HIS A 138 -4.32 1.58 11.04
CA HIS A 138 -3.98 2.56 10.02
C HIS A 138 -4.20 3.99 10.53
N TYR A 139 -5.34 4.25 11.19
CA TYR A 139 -5.60 5.56 11.80
C TYR A 139 -4.58 5.90 12.88
N THR A 140 -4.28 4.97 13.80
CA THR A 140 -3.32 5.24 14.89
C THR A 140 -1.91 5.52 14.35
N GLN A 141 -1.51 4.90 13.24
CA GLN A 141 -0.25 5.24 12.57
C GLN A 141 -0.28 6.67 11.98
N MET A 142 -1.39 7.10 11.37
CA MET A 142 -1.51 8.47 10.84
C MET A 142 -1.35 9.53 11.95
N VAL A 143 -1.94 9.26 13.13
CA VAL A 143 -1.91 10.18 14.28
C VAL A 143 -0.86 9.79 15.32
N TRP A 144 0.17 9.05 14.93
CA TRP A 144 1.25 8.71 15.86
C TRP A 144 2.12 9.93 16.14
N LYS A 145 2.23 10.31 17.42
CA LYS A 145 2.86 11.58 17.85
C LYS A 145 4.29 11.78 17.36
N SER A 146 5.11 10.72 17.34
CA SER A 146 6.51 10.81 16.94
C SER A 146 6.72 10.71 15.43
N THR A 147 5.70 10.33 14.64
CA THR A 147 5.78 10.28 13.18
C THR A 147 5.81 11.69 12.61
N THR A 148 6.78 11.98 11.73
CA THR A 148 6.98 13.30 11.12
C THR A 148 6.94 13.29 9.60
N LYS A 149 7.08 12.11 8.98
CA LYS A 149 7.14 11.98 7.52
C LYS A 149 6.30 10.82 7.02
N VAL A 150 5.75 10.98 5.81
CA VAL A 150 5.02 9.95 5.08
C VAL A 150 5.41 9.97 3.60
N GLY A 151 5.44 8.79 2.98
CA GLY A 151 5.54 8.64 1.54
C GLY A 151 4.60 7.53 1.09
N ILE A 152 3.89 7.74 -0.01
CA ILE A 152 2.86 6.81 -0.52
C ILE A 152 3.19 6.44 -1.96
N ALA A 153 2.91 5.20 -2.33
CA ALA A 153 3.09 4.72 -3.70
C ALA A 153 2.00 3.75 -4.11
N LEU A 154 1.86 3.57 -5.42
CA LEU A 154 0.87 2.72 -6.08
C LEU A 154 1.54 1.75 -7.05
N ALA A 155 1.07 0.51 -7.05
CA ALA A 155 1.32 -0.43 -8.14
C ALA A 155 0.04 -1.15 -8.54
N ARG A 156 -0.03 -1.58 -9.79
CA ARG A 156 -1.16 -2.34 -10.35
C ARG A 156 -0.72 -3.74 -10.74
N SER A 157 -1.52 -4.74 -10.42
CA SER A 157 -1.34 -6.08 -10.95
C SER A 157 -1.86 -6.19 -12.38
N SER A 158 -1.47 -7.24 -13.08
CA SER A 158 -1.90 -7.49 -14.46
C SER A 158 -3.41 -7.74 -14.60
N ASP A 159 -4.08 -8.17 -13.54
CA ASP A 159 -5.53 -8.36 -13.48
C ASP A 159 -6.29 -7.10 -13.01
N GLY A 160 -5.59 -5.97 -12.86
CA GLY A 160 -6.17 -4.66 -12.64
C GLY A 160 -6.46 -4.29 -11.17
N LYS A 161 -5.83 -4.97 -10.22
CA LYS A 161 -5.89 -4.61 -8.81
C LYS A 161 -4.90 -3.49 -8.49
N GLU A 162 -5.28 -2.60 -7.59
CA GLU A 162 -4.45 -1.50 -7.12
C GLU A 162 -3.94 -1.79 -5.70
N TYR A 163 -2.65 -1.64 -5.50
CA TYR A 163 -1.96 -1.83 -4.21
C TYR A 163 -1.31 -0.52 -3.82
N ILE A 164 -1.83 0.09 -2.77
CA ILE A 164 -1.33 1.35 -2.24
C ILE A 164 -0.59 1.06 -0.93
N VAL A 165 0.62 1.56 -0.83
CA VAL A 165 1.49 1.42 0.34
C VAL A 165 1.88 2.79 0.83
N ALA A 166 1.72 3.04 2.13
CA ALA A 166 2.32 4.19 2.80
C ALA A 166 3.43 3.73 3.73
N ARG A 167 4.53 4.49 3.75
CA ARG A 167 5.64 4.37 4.70
C ARG A 167 5.69 5.59 5.59
N TYR A 168 5.98 5.38 6.85
CA TYR A 168 6.03 6.42 7.88
C TYR A 168 7.36 6.43 8.62
N SER A 169 7.85 7.61 8.96
CA SER A 169 9.09 7.75 9.75
C SER A 169 8.96 8.89 10.76
N PRO A 170 9.36 8.68 12.01
CA PRO A 170 9.55 7.38 12.68
C PRO A 170 8.30 6.49 12.63
N PRO A 171 8.43 5.16 12.86
CA PRO A 171 7.28 4.26 12.93
C PRO A 171 6.39 4.57 14.12
N GLY A 172 5.15 4.11 14.05
CA GLY A 172 4.19 4.16 15.15
C GLY A 172 3.71 2.78 15.59
N ASN A 173 2.59 2.79 16.29
CA ASN A 173 1.89 1.59 16.73
C ASN A 173 2.71 0.70 17.68
N PHE A 174 3.45 1.32 18.59
CA PHE A 174 4.16 0.59 19.64
C PHE A 174 3.17 0.14 20.73
N MET A 175 3.20 -1.17 21.01
CA MET A 175 2.32 -1.79 22.01
C MET A 175 2.46 -1.12 23.36
N GLY A 176 1.33 -0.76 23.98
CA GLY A 176 1.28 -0.11 25.29
C GLY A 176 1.51 1.40 25.28
N GLU A 177 1.76 2.02 24.13
CA GLU A 177 1.90 3.48 24.01
C GLU A 177 0.64 4.13 23.44
N TYR A 178 0.39 5.38 23.85
CA TYR A 178 -0.68 6.21 23.28
C TYR A 178 -0.23 6.80 21.93
N PRO A 179 -1.11 6.83 20.91
CA PRO A 179 -0.81 7.44 19.62
C PRO A 179 -0.53 8.96 19.74
N TYR A 180 -1.28 9.66 20.60
CA TYR A 180 -1.20 11.11 20.85
C TYR A 180 -1.58 11.46 22.27
#